data_a50b5ed429242ac3635aaa8be879aaf3
#
_entry.id   a50b5ed429242ac3635aaa8be879aaf3
#
_cell.length_a   1.000
_cell.length_b   1.000
_cell.length_c   1.000
_cell.angle_alpha   90.00
_cell.angle_beta   90.00
_cell.angle_gamma   90.00
#
_symmetry.space_group_name_H-M   'P 1'
#
loop_
_entity.id
_entity.type
_entity.pdbx_description
1 polymer ?
#
loop_
_entity_poly.entity_id
_entity_poly.type
_entity_poly.pdbx_seq_one_letter_code
_entity_poly.pdbx_strand_id
1 'polypeptide(L)' 'MKFTESQKDFILSCLTTEITNKEILIKYWTDKAEKENNIQLKNGYRKMVEYAVKTLEELDDMMKKINEL' A
#
# COMPACT_ATOMS: atom_id res chain seq x y z
N MET A 1 -12.78 -20.53 -10.75
CA MET A 1 -13.40 -20.53 -9.42
C MET A 1 -14.03 -19.17 -9.16
N LYS A 2 -15.28 -19.16 -8.76
CA LYS A 2 -15.98 -17.93 -8.44
C LYS A 2 -16.10 -17.77 -6.92
N PHE A 3 -15.85 -16.58 -6.44
CA PHE A 3 -16.08 -16.26 -5.04
C PHE A 3 -17.57 -15.97 -4.80
N THR A 4 -18.05 -16.33 -3.61
CA THR A 4 -19.37 -15.88 -3.16
C THR A 4 -19.31 -14.38 -2.86
N GLU A 5 -20.45 -13.70 -2.78
CA GLU A 5 -20.51 -12.28 -2.40
C GLU A 5 -19.87 -12.04 -1.04
N SER A 6 -20.12 -12.94 -0.08
CA SER A 6 -19.55 -12.86 1.26
C SER A 6 -18.02 -12.97 1.22
N GLN A 7 -17.48 -13.91 0.45
CA GLN A 7 -16.02 -14.07 0.29
C GLN A 7 -15.41 -12.85 -0.38
N LYS A 8 -16.05 -12.34 -1.41
CA LYS A 8 -15.63 -11.16 -2.15
C LYS A 8 -15.56 -9.94 -1.23
N ASP A 9 -16.59 -9.73 -0.43
CA ASP A 9 -16.65 -8.61 0.53
C ASP A 9 -15.52 -8.71 1.56
N PHE A 10 -15.25 -9.93 2.05
CA PHE A 10 -14.16 -10.16 2.99
C PHE A 10 -12.80 -9.80 2.37
N ILE A 11 -12.54 -10.26 1.15
CA ILE A 11 -11.30 -9.98 0.43
C ILE A 11 -11.15 -8.47 0.20
N LEU A 12 -12.21 -7.80 -0.23
CA LEU A 12 -12.18 -6.36 -0.47
C LEU A 12 -11.92 -5.58 0.81
N SER A 13 -12.49 -6.02 1.94
CA SER A 13 -12.22 -5.40 3.25
C SER A 13 -10.75 -5.53 3.63
N CYS A 14 -10.15 -6.71 3.44
CA CYS A 14 -8.74 -6.95 3.73
C CYS A 14 -7.85 -6.06 2.85
N LEU A 15 -8.16 -5.96 1.56
CA LEU A 15 -7.40 -5.13 0.63
C LEU A 15 -7.51 -3.65 0.99
N THR A 16 -8.70 -3.20 1.35
CA THR A 16 -8.94 -1.80 1.77
C THR A 16 -8.11 -1.47 3.00
N THR A 17 -8.05 -2.37 3.99
CA THR A 17 -7.24 -2.18 5.19
C THR A 17 -5.76 -2.09 4.85
N GLU A 18 -5.26 -2.96 3.99
CA GLU A 18 -3.86 -2.94 3.56
C GLU A 18 -3.51 -1.66 2.77
N ILE A 19 -4.42 -1.21 1.91
CA ILE A 19 -4.25 0.04 1.16
C ILE A 19 -4.12 1.21 2.13
N THR A 20 -5.01 1.29 3.12
CA THR A 20 -4.97 2.35 4.13
C THR A 20 -3.66 2.31 4.92
N ASN A 21 -3.20 1.11 5.32
CA ASN A 21 -1.93 0.95 6.02
C ASN A 21 -0.74 1.41 5.18
N LYS A 22 -0.73 1.12 3.88
CA LYS A 22 0.35 1.57 2.99
C LYS A 22 0.34 3.08 2.80
N GLU A 23 -0.83 3.69 2.72
CA GLU A 23 -0.95 5.15 2.64
C GLU A 23 -0.37 5.81 3.89
N ILE A 24 -0.65 5.27 5.07
CA ILE A 24 -0.11 5.75 6.34
C ILE A 24 1.42 5.62 6.35
N LEU A 25 1.95 4.48 5.91
CA LEU A 25 3.40 4.24 5.85
C LEU A 25 4.10 5.19 4.88
N ILE A 26 3.48 5.46 3.72
CA ILE A 26 4.03 6.39 2.73
C ILE A 26 4.16 7.77 3.35
N LYS A 27 3.12 8.25 4.02
CA LYS A 27 3.13 9.54 4.69
C LYS A 27 4.19 9.60 5.79
N TYR A 28 4.28 8.56 6.61
CA TYR A 28 5.24 8.46 7.70
C TYR A 28 6.69 8.53 7.18
N TRP A 29 7.03 7.69 6.19
CA TRP A 29 8.39 7.62 5.67
C TRP A 29 8.77 8.85 4.84
N THR A 30 7.80 9.44 4.11
CA THR A 30 8.01 10.68 3.36
C THR A 30 8.37 11.82 4.32
N ASP A 31 7.59 11.96 5.39
CA ASP A 31 7.82 12.99 6.40
C ASP A 31 9.17 12.78 7.09
N LYS A 32 9.51 11.55 7.42
CA LYS A 32 10.78 11.20 8.03
C LYS A 32 11.95 11.50 7.11
N ALA A 33 11.81 11.22 5.81
CA ALA A 33 12.85 11.52 4.81
C ALA A 33 13.07 13.03 4.67
N GLU A 34 12.00 13.82 4.69
CA GLU A 34 12.09 15.28 4.58
C GLU A 34 12.81 15.90 5.77
N LYS A 35 12.68 15.32 6.95
CA LYS A 35 13.29 15.84 8.18
C LYS A 35 14.70 15.31 8.41
N GLU A 36 15.15 14.33 7.62
CA GLU A 36 16.45 13.70 7.81
C GLU A 36 17.55 14.48 7.12
N ASN A 37 18.62 14.77 7.84
CA ASN A 37 19.80 15.48 7.32
C ASN A 37 20.87 14.52 6.80
N ASN A 38 20.91 13.29 7.29
CA ASN A 38 21.88 12.29 6.85
C ASN A 38 21.42 11.72 5.50
N ILE A 39 22.23 11.91 4.47
CA ILE A 39 21.90 11.51 3.10
C ILE A 39 21.64 10.01 2.97
N GLN A 40 22.42 9.19 3.65
CA GLN A 40 22.29 7.73 3.58
C GLN A 40 20.95 7.27 4.20
N LEU A 41 20.60 7.83 5.36
CA LEU A 41 19.33 7.53 6.02
C LEU A 41 18.16 8.06 5.20
N LYS A 42 18.29 9.26 4.66
CA LYS A 42 17.26 9.87 3.81
C LYS A 42 16.97 9.01 2.59
N ASN A 43 18.01 8.51 1.93
CA ASN A 43 17.86 7.62 0.77
C ASN A 43 17.22 6.29 1.17
N GLY A 44 17.55 5.76 2.34
CA GLY A 44 16.90 4.56 2.88
C GLY A 44 15.41 4.76 3.09
N TYR A 45 15.02 5.88 3.66
CA TYR A 45 13.60 6.23 3.88
C TYR A 45 12.86 6.40 2.56
N ARG A 46 13.50 7.02 1.56
CA ARG A 46 12.93 7.18 0.22
C ARG A 46 12.69 5.83 -0.46
N LYS A 47 13.58 4.86 -0.27
CA LYS A 47 13.38 3.51 -0.78
C LYS A 47 12.20 2.82 -0.13
N MET A 48 11.98 3.05 1.16
CA MET A 48 10.78 2.55 1.86
C MET A 48 9.51 3.12 1.26
N VAL A 49 9.51 4.41 0.91
CA VAL A 49 8.38 5.05 0.23
C VAL A 49 8.14 4.42 -1.13
N GLU A 50 9.19 4.25 -1.93
CA GLU A 50 9.07 3.63 -3.26
C GLU A 50 8.47 2.24 -3.19
N TYR A 51 8.94 1.44 -2.24
CA TYR A 51 8.41 0.08 -2.02
C TYR A 51 6.93 0.11 -1.63
N ALA A 52 6.56 1.00 -0.72
CA ALA A 52 5.18 1.13 -0.28
C ALA A 52 4.25 1.60 -1.41
N VAL A 53 4.72 2.54 -2.24
CA VAL A 53 3.96 3.02 -3.41
C VAL A 53 3.73 1.87 -4.40
N LYS A 54 4.76 1.09 -4.67
CA LYS A 54 4.66 -0.05 -5.58
C LYS A 54 3.67 -1.09 -5.05
N THR A 55 3.74 -1.40 -3.76
CA THR A 55 2.81 -2.33 -3.12
C THR A 55 1.38 -1.80 -3.19
N LEU A 56 1.19 -0.49 -3.00
CA LEU A 56 -0.13 0.15 -3.09
C LEU A 56 -0.72 -0.02 -4.49
N GLU A 57 0.09 0.17 -5.54
CA GLU A 57 -0.36 -0.03 -6.92
C GLU A 57 -0.79 -1.47 -7.18
N GLU A 58 -0.05 -2.43 -6.65
CA GLU A 58 -0.39 -3.85 -6.75
C GLU A 58 -1.69 -4.17 -6.04
N LEU A 59 -1.92 -3.59 -4.85
CA LEU A 59 -3.16 -3.78 -4.09
C LEU A 59 -4.36 -3.18 -4.83
N ASP A 60 -4.20 -2.00 -5.41
CA ASP A 60 -5.25 -1.37 -6.22
C ASP A 60 -5.62 -2.23 -7.41
N ASP A 61 -4.63 -2.81 -8.09
CA ASP A 61 -4.85 -3.69 -9.23
C ASP A 61 -5.60 -4.95 -8.81
N MET A 62 -5.21 -5.56 -7.67
CA MET A 62 -5.91 -6.71 -7.12
C MET A 62 -7.36 -6.37 -6.79
N MET A 63 -7.62 -5.20 -6.22
CA MET A 63 -8.96 -4.75 -5.88
C MET A 63 -9.83 -4.63 -7.13
N LYS A 64 -9.29 -4.08 -8.21
CA LYS A 64 -9.99 -3.97 -9.50
C LYS A 64 -10.34 -5.36 -10.04
N LYS A 65 -9.39 -6.29 -9.98
CA LYS A 65 -9.62 -7.66 -10.47
C LYS A 65 -10.70 -8.38 -9.66
N ILE A 66 -10.72 -8.22 -8.34
CA ILE A 66 -11.75 -8.80 -7.49
C ILE A 66 -13.12 -8.20 -7.80
N ASN A 67 -13.19 -6.88 -8.02
CA ASN A 67 -14.45 -6.21 -8.37
C ASN A 67 -15.01 -6.67 -9.72
N GLU A 68 -14.17 -7.10 -10.64
CA GLU A 68 -14.58 -7.60 -11.95
C GLU A 68 -15.10 -9.05 -11.90
N LEU A 69 -14.87 -9.77 -10.82
CA LEU A 69 -15.38 -11.11 -10.65
C LEU A 69 -16.86 -11.10 -10.32
#